data_b0030ccfbb67c3fc8165b36044e188fa
#
_entry.id   b0030ccfbb67c3fc8165b36044e188fa
#
_cell.length_a   1.000
_cell.length_b   1.000
_cell.length_c   1.000
_cell.angle_alpha   90.00
_cell.angle_beta   90.00
_cell.angle_gamma   90.00
#
_symmetry.space_group_name_H-M   'P 1'
#
loop_
_entity.id
_entity.type
_entity.pdbx_description
1 polymer ?
#
loop_
_entity_poly.entity_id
_entity_poly.type
_entity_poly.pdbx_seq_one_letter_code
_entity_poly.pdbx_strand_id
1 'polypeptide(L)'
;MLDRRRFLGAAGALATTALLPRIAYAGPAATEQRFVFIIQRGAADGLHILAPTGDPAFLKQRGVMADTVLGGEVLGESFFTLHPSLKRVGLLAKQKQARFVHASASAYRDRSHFDGQNVLESGGRQPYTEKTGWVGRLLMQLPAMQDRAMAIAPSVPMAMRGSTQVATYAPSALSDASDDIMTRVSALYAD
;
A
#
# COMPACT_ATOMS: atom_id res chain seq x y z
N MET A 1 -37.31 -25.49 31.97
CA MET A 1 -37.86 -24.19 31.42
C MET A 1 -36.70 -23.27 31.12
N LEU A 2 -36.47 -22.94 29.88
CA LEU A 2 -35.47 -21.95 29.49
C LEU A 2 -35.98 -20.57 29.84
N ASP A 3 -35.28 -19.87 30.74
CA ASP A 3 -35.63 -18.54 31.20
C ASP A 3 -35.47 -17.53 30.04
N ARG A 4 -36.47 -16.69 29.85
CA ARG A 4 -36.56 -15.70 28.78
C ARG A 4 -35.31 -14.78 28.71
N ARG A 5 -34.73 -14.47 29.88
CA ARG A 5 -33.47 -13.69 29.97
C ARG A 5 -32.27 -14.45 29.42
N ARG A 6 -32.15 -15.75 29.65
CA ARG A 6 -31.07 -16.58 29.13
C ARG A 6 -31.16 -16.76 27.60
N PHE A 7 -32.41 -16.87 27.09
CA PHE A 7 -32.65 -16.95 25.66
C PHE A 7 -32.26 -15.65 24.95
N LEU A 8 -32.63 -14.49 25.47
CA LEU A 8 -32.27 -13.18 24.91
C LEU A 8 -30.75 -12.91 25.00
N GLY A 9 -30.11 -13.34 26.09
CA GLY A 9 -28.65 -13.25 26.22
C GLY A 9 -27.91 -14.14 25.23
N ALA A 10 -28.38 -15.34 24.97
CA ALA A 10 -27.78 -16.24 23.97
C ALA A 10 -28.03 -15.75 22.53
N ALA A 11 -29.22 -15.20 22.24
CA ALA A 11 -29.51 -14.62 20.92
C ALA A 11 -28.70 -13.35 20.65
N GLY A 12 -28.49 -12.50 21.66
CA GLY A 12 -27.62 -11.32 21.58
C GLY A 12 -26.16 -11.67 21.33
N ALA A 13 -25.65 -12.71 22.00
CA ALA A 13 -24.27 -13.19 21.79
C ALA A 13 -24.05 -13.80 20.40
N LEU A 14 -25.04 -14.49 19.83
CA LEU A 14 -25.01 -15.01 18.48
C LEU A 14 -25.09 -13.92 17.42
N ALA A 15 -25.87 -12.87 17.65
CA ALA A 15 -25.98 -11.75 16.71
C ALA A 15 -24.71 -10.90 16.67
N THR A 16 -24.00 -10.72 17.79
CA THR A 16 -22.73 -9.98 17.82
C THR A 16 -21.59 -10.73 17.14
N THR A 17 -21.57 -12.05 17.18
CA THR A 17 -20.54 -12.86 16.47
C THR A 17 -20.77 -12.87 14.96
N ALA A 18 -21.97 -12.66 14.46
CA ALA A 18 -22.29 -12.58 13.04
C ALA A 18 -21.89 -11.24 12.39
N LEU A 19 -21.72 -10.17 13.19
CA LEU A 19 -21.35 -8.83 12.74
C LEU A 19 -19.84 -8.55 12.82
N LEU A 20 -19.07 -9.42 13.48
CA LEU A 20 -17.62 -9.30 13.45
C LEU A 20 -17.12 -9.75 12.06
N PRO A 21 -16.34 -8.92 11.35
CA PRO A 21 -15.70 -9.36 10.14
C PRO A 21 -14.88 -10.61 10.50
N ARG A 22 -15.22 -11.73 9.87
CA ARG A 22 -14.42 -12.94 9.98
C ARG A 22 -13.07 -12.66 9.33
N ILE A 23 -12.12 -12.17 10.11
CA ILE A 23 -10.72 -12.19 9.73
C ILE A 23 -10.33 -13.67 9.78
N ALA A 24 -10.47 -14.35 8.66
CA ALA A 24 -9.93 -15.67 8.50
C ALA A 24 -8.41 -15.52 8.50
N TYR A 25 -7.78 -15.78 9.64
CA TYR A 25 -6.36 -16.08 9.64
C TYR A 25 -6.21 -17.42 8.93
N ALA A 26 -5.82 -17.36 7.65
CA ALA A 26 -5.31 -18.54 6.99
C ALA A 26 -4.12 -19.02 7.85
N GLY A 27 -4.21 -20.23 8.37
CA GLY A 27 -3.07 -20.89 9.02
C GLY A 27 -1.86 -20.88 8.07
N PRO A 28 -0.68 -21.30 8.53
CA PRO A 28 0.55 -21.24 7.76
C PRO A 28 0.51 -22.23 6.60
N ALA A 29 -0.31 -21.95 5.60
CA ALA A 29 -0.22 -22.64 4.32
C ALA A 29 1.03 -22.12 3.62
N ALA A 30 1.92 -23.02 3.20
CA ALA A 30 2.95 -22.69 2.23
C ALA A 30 2.23 -22.17 0.98
N THR A 31 2.24 -20.87 0.79
CA THR A 31 1.61 -20.23 -0.35
C THR A 31 2.68 -19.61 -1.24
N GLU A 32 2.55 -19.80 -2.55
CA GLU A 32 3.36 -19.09 -3.53
C GLU A 32 2.83 -17.67 -3.83
N GLN A 33 1.77 -17.26 -3.16
CA GLN A 33 1.21 -15.93 -3.34
C GLN A 33 2.21 -14.86 -2.92
N ARG A 34 2.22 -13.76 -3.66
CA ARG A 34 3.07 -12.61 -3.39
C ARG A 34 2.19 -11.40 -3.15
N PHE A 35 2.52 -10.63 -2.11
CA PHE A 35 1.94 -9.34 -1.85
C PHE A 35 2.95 -8.26 -2.21
N VAL A 36 2.58 -7.35 -3.11
CA VAL A 36 3.42 -6.22 -3.52
C VAL A 36 2.74 -4.93 -3.09
N PHE A 37 3.41 -4.16 -2.24
CA PHE A 37 2.96 -2.85 -1.80
C PHE A 37 3.75 -1.77 -2.54
N ILE A 38 3.06 -0.92 -3.29
CA ILE A 38 3.66 0.14 -4.09
C ILE A 38 3.17 1.49 -3.58
N ILE A 39 4.10 2.37 -3.20
CA ILE A 39 3.81 3.76 -2.89
C ILE A 39 4.29 4.63 -4.05
N GLN A 40 3.36 5.32 -4.68
CA GLN A 40 3.68 6.34 -5.68
C GLN A 40 4.05 7.64 -4.94
N ARG A 41 5.35 7.91 -4.88
CA ARG A 41 5.87 9.15 -4.30
C ARG A 41 5.77 10.30 -5.30
N GLY A 42 5.95 11.52 -4.84
CA GLY A 42 5.97 12.71 -5.69
C GLY A 42 4.58 13.27 -5.96
N ALA A 43 3.67 13.16 -4.98
CA ALA A 43 2.34 13.76 -5.01
C ALA A 43 1.46 13.27 -6.17
N ALA A 44 1.35 11.96 -6.35
CA ALA A 44 0.41 11.37 -7.29
C ALA A 44 -1.02 11.84 -6.98
N ASP A 45 -1.67 12.48 -7.95
CA ASP A 45 -3.02 13.01 -7.80
C ASP A 45 -4.05 11.91 -8.11
N GLY A 46 -4.80 11.47 -7.10
CA GLY A 46 -5.82 10.45 -7.24
C GLY A 46 -6.92 10.81 -8.25
N LEU A 47 -7.29 12.10 -8.34
CA LEU A 47 -8.26 12.59 -9.32
C LEU A 47 -7.71 12.61 -10.76
N HIS A 48 -6.38 12.53 -10.91
CA HIS A 48 -5.74 12.43 -12.21
C HIS A 48 -5.52 10.97 -12.63
N ILE A 49 -5.33 10.09 -11.63
CA ILE A 49 -5.20 8.65 -11.86
C ILE A 49 -6.55 8.04 -12.26
N LEU A 50 -7.60 8.33 -11.50
CA LEU A 50 -8.98 7.87 -11.72
C LEU A 50 -9.92 9.07 -11.61
N ALA A 51 -10.20 9.69 -12.73
CA ALA A 51 -10.98 10.92 -12.81
C ALA A 51 -12.48 10.64 -12.77
N PRO A 52 -13.27 11.31 -11.92
CA PRO A 52 -14.72 11.20 -11.90
C PRO A 52 -15.33 12.06 -13.03
N THR A 53 -15.08 11.68 -14.28
CA THR A 53 -15.50 12.46 -15.46
C THR A 53 -17.01 12.49 -15.64
N GLY A 54 -17.74 11.59 -15.00
CA GLY A 54 -19.21 11.61 -14.92
C GLY A 54 -19.76 12.65 -13.94
N ASP A 55 -18.91 13.27 -13.10
CA ASP A 55 -19.32 14.38 -12.25
C ASP A 55 -19.29 15.69 -13.03
N PRO A 56 -20.43 16.39 -13.20
CA PRO A 56 -20.45 17.68 -13.92
C PRO A 56 -19.53 18.77 -13.34
N ALA A 57 -19.23 18.69 -12.03
CA ALA A 57 -18.33 19.63 -11.38
C ALA A 57 -16.86 19.37 -11.69
N PHE A 58 -16.49 18.13 -12.06
CA PHE A 58 -15.09 17.75 -12.28
C PHE A 58 -14.44 18.62 -13.37
N LEU A 59 -15.01 18.67 -14.57
CA LEU A 59 -14.48 19.43 -15.69
C LEU A 59 -14.39 20.93 -15.36
N LYS A 60 -15.43 21.47 -14.70
CA LYS A 60 -15.47 22.86 -14.31
C LYS A 60 -14.36 23.23 -13.33
N GLN A 61 -14.07 22.36 -12.38
CA GLN A 61 -13.07 22.63 -11.33
C GLN A 61 -11.64 22.32 -11.77
N ARG A 62 -11.45 21.34 -12.66
CA ARG A 62 -10.11 20.95 -13.12
C ARG A 62 -9.64 21.72 -14.34
N GLY A 63 -10.55 22.28 -15.13
CA GLY A 63 -10.21 23.03 -16.36
C GLY A 63 -9.31 22.21 -17.29
N VAL A 64 -8.29 22.85 -17.83
CA VAL A 64 -7.33 22.22 -18.76
C VAL A 64 -6.61 20.98 -18.21
N MET A 65 -6.54 20.82 -16.89
CA MET A 65 -5.96 19.62 -16.29
C MET A 65 -6.78 18.36 -16.54
N ALA A 66 -8.06 18.50 -16.86
CA ALA A 66 -8.91 17.35 -17.19
C ALA A 66 -8.60 16.77 -18.58
N ASP A 67 -8.05 17.54 -19.50
CA ASP A 67 -7.80 17.11 -20.90
C ASP A 67 -6.89 15.89 -20.97
N THR A 68 -5.95 15.78 -20.05
CA THR A 68 -5.00 14.67 -20.00
C THR A 68 -5.63 13.30 -19.65
N VAL A 69 -6.81 13.30 -19.04
CA VAL A 69 -7.53 12.08 -18.62
C VAL A 69 -8.69 11.71 -19.54
N LEU A 70 -9.21 12.64 -20.32
CA LEU A 70 -10.39 12.42 -21.16
C LEU A 70 -10.23 11.34 -22.24
N GLY A 71 -8.99 11.05 -22.67
CA GLY A 71 -8.68 9.97 -23.62
C GLY A 71 -8.46 8.59 -22.99
N GLY A 72 -8.76 8.43 -21.72
CA GLY A 72 -8.50 7.22 -20.96
C GLY A 72 -9.59 6.17 -21.04
N GLU A 73 -9.39 5.07 -20.31
CA GLU A 73 -10.35 3.96 -20.24
C GLU A 73 -11.52 4.32 -19.31
N VAL A 74 -12.73 4.23 -19.83
CA VAL A 74 -13.96 4.51 -19.08
C VAL A 74 -14.33 3.29 -18.22
N LEU A 75 -14.60 3.53 -16.94
CA LEU A 75 -14.92 2.51 -15.94
C LEU A 75 -16.19 2.90 -15.14
N GLY A 76 -16.79 1.90 -14.47
CA GLY A 76 -17.87 2.13 -13.51
C GLY A 76 -19.08 2.84 -14.11
N GLU A 77 -19.78 2.20 -15.05
CA GLU A 77 -20.99 2.75 -15.71
C GLU A 77 -20.77 4.16 -16.29
N SER A 78 -19.57 4.39 -16.80
CA SER A 78 -19.14 5.66 -17.40
C SER A 78 -18.93 6.83 -16.44
N PHE A 79 -18.89 6.58 -15.13
CA PHE A 79 -18.66 7.66 -14.17
C PHE A 79 -17.18 8.00 -14.00
N PHE A 80 -16.29 7.03 -14.16
CA PHE A 80 -14.84 7.23 -13.99
C PHE A 80 -14.07 7.01 -15.27
N THR A 81 -13.00 7.76 -15.45
CA THR A 81 -12.03 7.56 -16.53
C THR A 81 -10.65 7.35 -15.93
N LEU A 82 -10.03 6.23 -16.26
CA LEU A 82 -8.68 5.89 -15.84
C LEU A 82 -7.67 6.60 -16.73
N HIS A 83 -6.59 7.14 -16.15
CA HIS A 83 -5.56 7.86 -16.92
C HIS A 83 -5.02 7.02 -18.09
N PRO A 84 -4.82 7.60 -19.30
CA PRO A 84 -4.42 6.86 -20.52
C PRO A 84 -3.14 6.04 -20.37
N SER A 85 -2.21 6.45 -19.51
CA SER A 85 -0.97 5.69 -19.24
C SER A 85 -1.21 4.38 -18.48
N LEU A 86 -2.39 4.18 -17.88
CA LEU A 86 -2.73 3.00 -17.09
C LEU A 86 -3.50 1.92 -17.87
N LYS A 87 -3.27 1.81 -19.18
CA LYS A 87 -3.96 0.86 -20.07
C LYS A 87 -3.95 -0.57 -19.55
N ARG A 88 -2.80 -1.04 -19.02
CA ARG A 88 -2.69 -2.41 -18.46
C ARG A 88 -3.58 -2.59 -17.22
N VAL A 89 -3.66 -1.58 -16.37
CA VAL A 89 -4.53 -1.61 -15.19
C VAL A 89 -6.00 -1.61 -15.61
N GLY A 90 -6.36 -0.86 -16.66
CA GLY A 90 -7.69 -0.89 -17.26
C GLY A 90 -8.08 -2.28 -17.77
N LEU A 91 -7.16 -3.00 -18.43
CA LEU A 91 -7.40 -4.38 -18.84
C LEU A 91 -7.65 -5.30 -17.65
N LEU A 92 -6.86 -5.18 -16.57
CA LEU A 92 -7.08 -5.95 -15.33
C LEU A 92 -8.44 -5.63 -14.70
N ALA A 93 -8.86 -4.36 -14.75
CA ALA A 93 -10.19 -3.96 -14.26
C ALA A 93 -11.32 -4.64 -15.04
N LYS A 94 -11.24 -4.68 -16.36
CA LYS A 94 -12.20 -5.41 -17.22
C LYS A 94 -12.25 -6.90 -16.90
N GLN A 95 -11.12 -7.48 -16.56
CA GLN A 95 -11.00 -8.89 -16.15
C GLN A 95 -11.40 -9.12 -14.68
N LYS A 96 -11.89 -8.10 -13.97
CA LYS A 96 -12.23 -8.14 -12.54
C LYS A 96 -11.03 -8.48 -11.63
N GLN A 97 -9.82 -8.24 -12.11
CA GLN A 97 -8.55 -8.47 -11.38
C GLN A 97 -7.99 -7.19 -10.74
N ALA A 98 -8.59 -6.03 -11.02
CA ALA A 98 -8.24 -4.77 -10.37
C ALA A 98 -9.49 -4.12 -9.77
N ARG A 99 -9.30 -3.47 -8.63
CA ARG A 99 -10.31 -2.64 -7.97
C ARG A 99 -9.72 -1.29 -7.64
N PHE A 100 -10.55 -0.27 -7.72
CA PHE A 100 -10.19 1.10 -7.35
C PHE A 100 -10.98 1.49 -6.11
N VAL A 101 -10.28 2.06 -5.15
CA VAL A 101 -10.89 2.64 -3.96
C VAL A 101 -10.61 4.14 -4.02
N HIS A 102 -11.60 4.90 -4.43
CA HIS A 102 -11.53 6.35 -4.50
C HIS A 102 -12.11 7.00 -3.23
N ALA A 103 -11.91 8.31 -3.07
CA ALA A 103 -12.34 9.06 -1.90
C ALA A 103 -11.80 8.51 -0.57
N SER A 104 -10.67 7.80 -0.61
CA SER A 104 -9.98 7.31 0.57
C SER A 104 -8.84 8.24 0.95
N ALA A 105 -8.62 8.41 2.24
CA ALA A 105 -7.56 9.26 2.76
C ALA A 105 -7.02 8.70 4.08
N SER A 106 -5.75 9.03 4.38
CA SER A 106 -5.17 8.81 5.70
C SER A 106 -5.78 9.77 6.73
N ALA A 107 -5.45 9.58 8.00
CA ALA A 107 -5.85 10.51 9.07
C ALA A 107 -5.14 11.87 8.98
N TYR A 108 -4.05 11.97 8.25
CA TYR A 108 -3.26 13.19 8.09
C TYR A 108 -4.00 14.23 7.23
N ARG A 109 -4.04 15.49 7.70
CA ARG A 109 -4.79 16.59 7.06
C ARG A 109 -3.91 17.77 6.65
N ASP A 110 -2.66 17.82 7.07
CA ASP A 110 -1.74 18.88 6.71
C ASP A 110 -1.13 18.67 5.32
N ARG A 111 -0.32 19.63 4.85
CA ARG A 111 0.17 19.66 3.46
C ARG A 111 1.61 19.19 3.29
N SER A 112 2.17 18.47 4.27
CA SER A 112 3.52 17.92 4.14
C SER A 112 3.47 16.54 3.46
N HIS A 113 4.13 16.40 2.33
CA HIS A 113 4.24 15.11 1.63
C HIS A 113 4.96 14.05 2.47
N PHE A 114 6.03 14.46 3.17
CA PHE A 114 6.83 13.53 3.97
C PHE A 114 6.06 13.04 5.19
N ASP A 115 5.32 13.91 5.84
CA ASP A 115 4.49 13.54 6.99
C ASP A 115 3.33 12.65 6.57
N GLY A 116 2.64 13.00 5.48
CA GLY A 116 1.58 12.19 4.90
C GLY A 116 2.07 10.80 4.49
N GLN A 117 3.27 10.71 3.89
CA GLN A 117 3.91 9.45 3.56
C GLN A 117 4.26 8.66 4.82
N ASN A 118 4.81 9.29 5.85
CA ASN A 118 5.11 8.63 7.12
C ASN A 118 3.84 8.01 7.74
N VAL A 119 2.73 8.75 7.77
CA VAL A 119 1.44 8.24 8.24
C VAL A 119 0.96 7.07 7.40
N LEU A 120 1.06 7.14 6.08
CA LEU A 120 0.67 6.06 5.17
C LEU A 120 1.52 4.80 5.38
N GLU A 121 2.83 4.95 5.56
CA GLU A 121 3.76 3.84 5.74
C GLU A 121 3.70 3.25 7.16
N SER A 122 3.51 4.09 8.16
CA SER A 122 3.38 3.64 9.54
C SER A 122 2.01 3.07 9.86
N GLY A 123 0.96 3.49 9.14
CA GLY A 123 -0.42 3.22 9.51
C GLY A 123 -0.87 3.94 10.78
N GLY A 124 -0.10 4.94 11.23
CA GLY A 124 -0.40 5.77 12.39
C GLY A 124 -1.42 6.87 12.06
N ARG A 125 -1.79 7.65 13.06
CA ARG A 125 -2.69 8.80 12.92
C ARG A 125 -1.94 10.13 12.79
N GLN A 126 -0.72 10.19 13.32
CA GLN A 126 0.14 11.36 13.32
C GLN A 126 1.54 10.97 12.83
N PRO A 127 2.25 11.87 12.16
CA PRO A 127 3.60 11.62 11.68
C PRO A 127 4.55 11.30 12.84
N TYR A 128 5.45 10.36 12.61
CA TYR A 128 6.59 9.99 13.48
C TYR A 128 6.24 9.46 14.88
N THR A 129 4.96 9.25 15.17
CA THR A 129 4.54 8.65 16.45
C THR A 129 4.81 7.16 16.48
N GLU A 130 4.60 6.48 15.35
CA GLU A 130 4.89 5.07 15.21
C GLU A 130 6.33 4.83 14.78
N LYS A 131 7.02 3.90 15.43
CA LYS A 131 8.41 3.53 15.10
C LYS A 131 8.50 2.36 14.11
N THR A 132 7.39 1.64 13.93
CA THR A 132 7.27 0.48 13.05
C THR A 132 6.27 0.75 11.94
N GLY A 133 6.49 0.14 10.77
CA GLY A 133 5.56 0.20 9.65
C GLY A 133 4.46 -0.86 9.76
N TRP A 134 3.33 -0.62 9.08
CA TRP A 134 2.21 -1.56 9.13
C TRP A 134 2.54 -2.90 8.44
N VAL A 135 3.33 -2.88 7.36
CA VAL A 135 3.81 -4.12 6.71
C VAL A 135 4.77 -4.86 7.63
N GLY A 136 5.69 -4.16 8.31
CA GLY A 136 6.58 -4.75 9.30
C GLY A 136 5.81 -5.44 10.43
N ARG A 137 4.76 -4.81 10.95
CA ARG A 137 3.87 -5.44 11.94
C ARG A 137 3.12 -6.65 11.40
N LEU A 138 2.66 -6.60 10.13
CA LEU A 138 2.05 -7.74 9.47
C LEU A 138 3.03 -8.91 9.37
N LEU A 139 4.27 -8.66 8.96
CA LEU A 139 5.30 -9.69 8.84
C LEU A 139 5.58 -10.42 10.18
N MET A 140 5.45 -9.72 11.31
CA MET A 140 5.61 -10.34 12.63
C MET A 140 4.49 -11.33 12.97
N GLN A 141 3.32 -11.20 12.35
CA GLN A 141 2.19 -12.12 12.56
C GLN A 141 2.25 -13.36 11.65
N LEU A 142 3.12 -13.35 10.66
CA LEU A 142 3.28 -14.48 9.75
C LEU A 142 4.28 -15.49 10.31
N PRO A 143 4.18 -16.79 9.96
CA PRO A 143 5.14 -17.81 10.38
C PRO A 143 6.57 -17.45 9.99
N ALA A 144 7.55 -17.88 10.77
CA ALA A 144 8.96 -17.62 10.48
C ALA A 144 9.41 -18.36 9.22
N MET A 145 9.77 -17.64 8.18
CA MET A 145 10.35 -18.15 6.91
C MET A 145 11.53 -17.28 6.55
N GLN A 146 12.57 -17.82 5.93
CA GLN A 146 13.65 -17.04 5.35
C GLN A 146 13.13 -16.26 4.12
N ASP A 147 13.69 -15.10 3.85
CA ASP A 147 13.42 -14.26 2.66
C ASP A 147 11.96 -13.86 2.44
N ARG A 148 11.22 -13.60 3.54
CA ARG A 148 9.80 -13.27 3.47
C ARG A 148 9.49 -11.91 2.89
N ALA A 149 10.42 -10.98 2.98
CA ALA A 149 10.18 -9.60 2.63
C ALA A 149 11.40 -8.95 1.99
N MET A 150 11.17 -8.29 0.88
CA MET A 150 12.18 -7.52 0.16
C MET A 150 11.65 -6.13 -0.16
N ALA A 151 12.43 -5.11 0.14
CA ALA A 151 12.18 -3.75 -0.29
C ALA A 151 13.00 -3.45 -1.55
N ILE A 152 12.36 -2.96 -2.60
CA ILE A 152 13.05 -2.41 -3.77
C ILE A 152 13.39 -0.95 -3.45
N ALA A 153 14.44 -0.77 -2.67
CA ALA A 153 14.89 0.52 -2.16
C ALA A 153 16.32 0.42 -1.61
N PRO A 154 17.09 1.51 -1.55
CA PRO A 154 18.45 1.51 -0.99
C PRO A 154 18.47 1.28 0.53
N SER A 155 17.36 1.46 1.22
CA SER A 155 17.22 1.18 2.65
C SER A 155 15.81 0.68 2.96
N VAL A 156 15.63 0.03 4.12
CA VAL A 156 14.32 -0.45 4.56
C VAL A 156 13.35 0.72 4.74
N PRO A 157 12.29 0.82 3.90
CA PRO A 157 11.29 1.88 4.01
C PRO A 157 10.52 1.78 5.33
N MET A 158 9.94 2.90 5.77
CA MET A 158 9.19 2.97 7.02
C MET A 158 8.07 1.91 7.07
N ALA A 159 7.39 1.64 5.97
CA ALA A 159 6.33 0.64 5.87
C ALA A 159 6.75 -0.75 6.38
N MET A 160 8.03 -1.13 6.18
CA MET A 160 8.56 -2.45 6.50
C MET A 160 9.41 -2.48 7.77
N ARG A 161 9.61 -1.35 8.45
CA ARG A 161 10.36 -1.30 9.72
C ARG A 161 9.64 -2.08 10.81
N GLY A 162 10.44 -2.77 11.63
CA GLY A 162 9.98 -3.61 12.74
C GLY A 162 11.09 -4.54 13.21
N SER A 163 10.75 -5.58 13.97
CA SER A 163 11.70 -6.59 14.46
C SER A 163 12.04 -7.68 13.42
N THR A 164 11.37 -7.69 12.27
CA THR A 164 11.57 -8.70 11.22
C THR A 164 12.73 -8.29 10.31
N GLN A 165 13.56 -9.25 9.92
CA GLN A 165 14.58 -9.04 8.90
C GLN A 165 13.91 -8.81 7.53
N VAL A 166 14.33 -7.73 6.87
CA VAL A 166 13.86 -7.34 5.55
C VAL A 166 15.09 -7.14 4.67
N ALA A 167 15.14 -7.85 3.55
CA ALA A 167 16.15 -7.62 2.54
C ALA A 167 15.88 -6.33 1.78
N THR A 168 16.92 -5.67 1.29
CA THR A 168 16.80 -4.51 0.41
C THR A 168 17.51 -4.79 -0.91
N TYR A 169 16.95 -4.28 -1.98
CA TYR A 169 17.57 -4.30 -3.30
C TYR A 169 17.42 -2.93 -3.96
N ALA A 170 18.55 -2.39 -4.39
CA ALA A 170 18.56 -1.20 -5.24
C ALA A 170 19.54 -1.43 -6.39
N PRO A 171 19.12 -1.27 -7.65
CA PRO A 171 20.04 -1.28 -8.76
C PRO A 171 21.11 -0.21 -8.54
N SER A 172 22.37 -0.58 -8.61
CA SER A 172 23.47 0.39 -8.55
C SER A 172 23.71 0.95 -9.96
N ALA A 173 23.74 2.28 -10.06
CA ALA A 173 24.21 2.98 -11.26
C ALA A 173 25.71 3.34 -11.17
N LEU A 174 26.38 2.93 -10.08
CA LEU A 174 27.81 3.12 -9.94
C LEU A 174 28.53 2.14 -10.87
N SER A 175 29.57 2.63 -11.56
CA SER A 175 30.52 1.77 -12.25
C SER A 175 31.21 0.85 -11.24
N ASP A 176 31.63 -0.31 -11.69
CA ASP A 176 32.42 -1.20 -10.86
C ASP A 176 33.64 -0.46 -10.30
N ALA A 177 33.98 -0.75 -9.04
CA ALA A 177 35.15 -0.16 -8.42
C ALA A 177 36.40 -0.61 -9.19
N SER A 178 37.26 0.35 -9.52
CA SER A 178 38.56 0.00 -10.14
C SER A 178 39.44 -0.81 -9.17
N ASP A 179 40.31 -1.66 -9.70
CA ASP A 179 41.26 -2.44 -8.88
C ASP A 179 42.09 -1.55 -7.94
N ASP A 180 42.42 -0.32 -8.38
CA ASP A 180 43.11 0.66 -7.54
C ASP A 180 42.28 1.08 -6.32
N ILE A 181 40.99 1.33 -6.46
CA ILE A 181 40.10 1.64 -5.35
C ILE A 181 40.00 0.45 -4.40
N MET A 182 39.83 -0.75 -4.94
CA MET A 182 39.74 -1.98 -4.14
C MET A 182 41.02 -2.22 -3.35
N THR A 183 42.18 -1.99 -3.95
CA THR A 183 43.49 -2.12 -3.30
C THR A 183 43.64 -1.11 -2.15
N ARG A 184 43.25 0.17 -2.37
CA ARG A 184 43.31 1.21 -1.33
C ARG A 184 42.37 0.93 -0.16
N VAL A 185 41.13 0.50 -0.46
CA VAL A 185 40.18 0.12 0.59
C VAL A 185 40.71 -1.07 1.38
N SER A 186 41.22 -2.10 0.71
CA SER A 186 41.80 -3.27 1.40
C SER A 186 42.99 -2.89 2.30
N ALA A 187 43.82 -1.94 1.85
CA ALA A 187 44.94 -1.45 2.67
C ALA A 187 44.50 -0.68 3.92
N LEU A 188 43.34 0.01 3.89
CA LEU A 188 42.79 0.73 5.04
C LEU A 188 42.22 -0.19 6.12
N TYR A 189 41.90 -1.45 5.78
CA TYR A 189 41.32 -2.44 6.70
C TYR A 189 42.28 -3.63 6.97
N ALA A 190 43.56 -3.48 6.64
CA ALA A 190 44.57 -4.53 6.77
C ALA A 190 45.24 -4.57 8.16
N ASP A 191 44.80 -3.77 9.17
CA ASP A 191 45.27 -3.73 10.53
C ASP A 191 44.43 -4.60 11.49
#